data_b2da5b32179c9222326da77161701381
#
_entry.id   b2da5b32179c9222326da77161701381
#
_cell.length_a   1.000
_cell.length_b   1.000
_cell.length_c   1.000
_cell.angle_alpha   90.00
_cell.angle_beta   90.00
_cell.angle_gamma   90.00
#
_symmetry.space_group_name_H-M   'P 1'
#
loop_
_entity.id
_entity.type
_entity.pdbx_description
1 polymer ?
#
loop_
_entity_poly.entity_id
_entity_poly.type
_entity_poly.pdbx_seq_one_letter_code
_entity_poly.pdbx_strand_id
1 'polypeptide(L)'
;IKYIMEDALSGGYSEKDFHICMNFGCKDKVKLSFSKDEWDMILSLFSRPYKDAQSERHRIAEAIGEMERIVSKKIHLSDRLISWKILFNSEWNQMDCIDETFNTITYLKLLEKEGILEFHRISGVAYP
;
A
#
# COMPACT_ATOMS: atom_id res chain seq x y z
N ILE A 1 -11.75 -12.38 -6.52
CA ILE A 1 -11.70 -11.03 -5.89
C ILE A 1 -11.87 -11.12 -4.39
N LYS A 2 -12.88 -11.81 -3.92
CA LYS A 2 -13.16 -11.91 -2.48
C LYS A 2 -11.98 -12.48 -1.69
N TYR A 3 -11.38 -13.56 -2.17
CA TYR A 3 -10.22 -14.17 -1.50
C TYR A 3 -9.02 -13.25 -1.46
N ILE A 4 -8.78 -12.50 -2.53
CA ILE A 4 -7.68 -11.54 -2.61
C ILE A 4 -7.88 -10.45 -1.55
N MET A 5 -9.08 -9.90 -1.44
CA MET A 5 -9.37 -8.83 -0.48
C MET A 5 -9.36 -9.32 0.97
N GLU A 6 -9.83 -10.54 1.22
CA GLU A 6 -9.77 -11.16 2.54
C GLU A 6 -8.32 -11.36 3.00
N ASP A 7 -7.44 -11.72 2.08
CA ASP A 7 -6.01 -11.85 2.36
C ASP A 7 -5.43 -10.51 2.81
N ALA A 8 -5.74 -9.42 2.11
CA ALA A 8 -5.32 -8.08 2.52
C ALA A 8 -5.90 -7.70 3.89
N LEU A 9 -7.18 -7.98 4.13
CA LEU A 9 -7.86 -7.64 5.38
C LEU A 9 -7.38 -8.46 6.58
N SER A 10 -6.87 -9.67 6.37
CA SER A 10 -6.41 -10.53 7.46
C SER A 10 -5.23 -9.95 8.24
N GLY A 11 -4.43 -9.11 7.60
CA GLY A 11 -3.44 -8.29 8.29
C GLY A 11 -2.28 -9.04 8.93
N GLY A 12 -1.92 -10.21 8.44
CA GLY A 12 -0.78 -10.99 8.96
C GLY A 12 0.59 -10.49 8.50
N TYR A 13 0.73 -9.19 8.25
CA TYR A 13 1.93 -8.56 7.72
C TYR A 13 2.25 -7.27 8.50
N SER A 14 3.43 -6.70 8.23
CA SER A 14 3.90 -5.46 8.87
C SER A 14 4.60 -4.58 7.84
N GLU A 15 4.99 -3.36 8.27
CA GLU A 15 5.79 -2.45 7.43
C GLU A 15 7.12 -3.06 6.99
N LYS A 16 7.60 -4.07 7.71
CA LYS A 16 8.85 -4.78 7.39
C LYS A 16 8.65 -5.96 6.45
N ASP A 17 7.42 -6.38 6.24
CA ASP A 17 7.12 -7.54 5.41
C ASP A 17 5.66 -7.50 4.97
N PHE A 18 5.44 -6.99 3.79
CA PHE A 18 4.11 -6.93 3.19
C PHE A 18 4.19 -7.23 1.69
N HIS A 19 3.04 -7.44 1.07
CA HIS A 19 2.94 -7.66 -0.37
C HIS A 19 2.06 -6.61 -1.01
N ILE A 20 2.36 -6.31 -2.26
CA ILE A 20 1.47 -5.56 -3.14
C ILE A 20 1.06 -6.44 -4.32
N CYS A 21 -0.08 -6.12 -4.91
CA CYS A 21 -0.58 -6.78 -6.11
C CYS A 21 -0.25 -5.97 -7.35
N MET A 22 0.08 -6.67 -8.43
CA MET A 22 0.42 -6.08 -9.73
C MET A 22 -0.08 -6.96 -10.87
N ASN A 23 -0.07 -6.37 -12.06
CA ASN A 23 -0.27 -7.04 -13.36
C ASN A 23 -1.66 -7.63 -13.55
N PHE A 24 -2.66 -6.89 -13.05
CA PHE A 24 -4.10 -7.15 -13.21
C PHE A 24 -4.61 -8.35 -12.40
N GLY A 25 -5.62 -8.11 -11.61
CA GLY A 25 -6.27 -9.15 -10.82
C GLY A 25 -5.36 -9.78 -9.78
N CYS A 26 -4.32 -9.06 -9.34
CA CYS A 26 -3.30 -9.58 -8.43
C CYS A 26 -2.60 -10.82 -8.98
N LYS A 27 -2.29 -10.80 -10.27
CA LYS A 27 -1.54 -11.88 -10.91
C LYS A 27 -0.21 -12.12 -10.24
N ASP A 28 0.47 -11.05 -9.87
CA ASP A 28 1.75 -11.09 -9.17
C ASP A 28 1.64 -10.39 -7.83
N LYS A 29 2.18 -11.02 -6.80
CA LYS A 29 2.39 -10.43 -5.48
C LYS A 29 3.87 -10.16 -5.30
N VAL A 30 4.20 -8.91 -5.02
CA VAL A 30 5.58 -8.47 -4.82
C VAL A 30 5.81 -8.22 -3.35
N LYS A 31 6.78 -8.91 -2.77
CA LYS A 31 7.15 -8.75 -1.37
C LYS A 31 8.02 -7.51 -1.21
N LEU A 32 7.65 -6.66 -0.28
CA LEU A 32 8.32 -5.39 -0.02
C LEU A 32 8.44 -5.13 1.48
N SER A 33 9.24 -4.14 1.79
CA SER A 33 9.36 -3.60 3.14
C SER A 33 9.62 -2.10 3.08
N PHE A 34 9.20 -1.37 4.11
CA PHE A 34 9.64 0.00 4.33
C PHE A 34 10.83 -0.02 5.28
N SER A 35 11.86 0.77 4.98
CA SER A 35 12.94 1.00 5.91
C SER A 35 12.43 1.81 7.12
N LYS A 36 13.21 1.83 8.20
CA LYS A 36 12.87 2.63 9.37
C LYS A 36 12.67 4.11 9.01
N ASP A 37 13.56 4.67 8.20
CA ASP A 37 13.49 6.07 7.80
C ASP A 37 12.26 6.35 6.92
N GLU A 38 11.95 5.45 6.01
CA GLU A 38 10.75 5.55 5.16
C GLU A 38 9.49 5.50 6.01
N TRP A 39 9.42 4.57 6.93
CA TRP A 39 8.25 4.42 7.81
C TRP A 39 8.09 5.61 8.75
N ASP A 40 9.19 6.07 9.34
CA ASP A 40 9.18 7.27 10.19
C ASP A 40 8.69 8.50 9.42
N MET A 41 9.08 8.64 8.16
CA MET A 41 8.61 9.74 7.32
C MET A 41 7.09 9.65 7.07
N ILE A 42 6.59 8.46 6.77
CA ILE A 42 5.16 8.23 6.57
C ILE A 42 4.39 8.60 7.85
N LEU A 43 4.84 8.11 8.99
CA LEU A 43 4.19 8.39 10.27
C LEU A 43 4.26 9.87 10.65
N SER A 44 5.30 10.58 10.23
CA SER A 44 5.46 12.00 10.51
C SER A 44 4.35 12.86 9.89
N LEU A 45 3.68 12.36 8.85
CA LEU A 45 2.54 13.06 8.26
C LEU A 45 1.37 13.21 9.23
N PHE A 46 1.30 12.37 10.26
CA PHE A 46 0.27 12.41 11.29
C PHE A 46 0.70 13.18 12.54
N SER A 47 1.93 13.69 12.58
CA SER A 47 2.47 14.38 13.76
C SER A 47 1.92 15.79 13.93
N ARG A 48 1.45 16.43 12.87
CA ARG A 48 0.79 17.73 12.99
C ARG A 48 -0.60 17.52 13.57
N PRO A 49 -1.01 18.34 14.57
CA PRO A 49 -2.32 18.18 15.18
C PRO A 49 -3.45 18.25 14.17
N TYR A 50 -4.42 17.37 14.30
CA TYR A 50 -5.67 17.40 13.55
C TYR A 50 -6.79 17.00 14.51
N LYS A 51 -8.00 17.51 14.26
CA LYS A 51 -9.06 17.47 15.29
C LYS A 51 -10.36 16.83 14.83
N ASP A 52 -10.44 16.36 13.59
CA ASP A 52 -11.67 15.79 13.07
C ASP A 52 -11.39 14.72 12.00
N ALA A 53 -12.46 14.01 11.64
CA ALA A 53 -12.37 12.94 10.64
C ALA A 53 -11.95 13.46 9.27
N GLN A 54 -12.38 14.67 8.90
CA GLN A 54 -12.01 15.25 7.61
C GLN A 54 -10.50 15.50 7.52
N SER A 55 -9.93 16.08 8.55
CA SER A 55 -8.48 16.31 8.62
C SER A 55 -7.71 15.00 8.59
N GLU A 56 -8.19 13.98 9.31
CA GLU A 56 -7.56 12.66 9.28
C GLU A 56 -7.61 12.04 7.88
N ARG A 57 -8.72 12.17 7.16
CA ARG A 57 -8.81 11.68 5.77
C ARG A 57 -7.74 12.31 4.88
N HIS A 58 -7.45 13.60 5.07
CA HIS A 58 -6.37 14.26 4.33
C HIS A 58 -5.01 13.68 4.66
N ARG A 59 -4.75 13.40 5.94
CA ARG A 59 -3.49 12.75 6.36
C ARG A 59 -3.36 11.36 5.78
N ILE A 60 -4.44 10.58 5.81
CA ILE A 60 -4.46 9.23 5.23
C ILE A 60 -4.15 9.29 3.73
N ALA A 61 -4.77 10.23 3.00
CA ALA A 61 -4.53 10.38 1.57
C ALA A 61 -3.06 10.74 1.28
N GLU A 62 -2.47 11.66 2.04
CA GLU A 62 -1.06 12.00 1.92
C GLU A 62 -0.16 10.79 2.21
N ALA A 63 -0.48 10.03 3.25
CA ALA A 63 0.30 8.85 3.64
C ALA A 63 0.24 7.77 2.57
N ILE A 64 -0.93 7.49 2.01
CA ILE A 64 -1.08 6.51 0.93
C ILE A 64 -0.28 6.96 -0.30
N GLY A 65 -0.38 8.24 -0.67
CA GLY A 65 0.38 8.79 -1.79
C GLY A 65 1.89 8.61 -1.58
N GLU A 66 2.38 8.84 -0.38
CA GLU A 66 3.80 8.67 -0.05
C GLU A 66 4.21 7.20 -0.09
N MET A 67 3.39 6.30 0.46
CA MET A 67 3.64 4.86 0.39
C MET A 67 3.70 4.38 -1.05
N GLU A 68 2.77 4.81 -1.90
CA GLU A 68 2.77 4.47 -3.32
C GLU A 68 4.02 4.98 -4.04
N ARG A 69 4.45 6.19 -3.73
CA ARG A 69 5.66 6.77 -4.30
C ARG A 69 6.90 5.93 -3.95
N ILE A 70 7.03 5.54 -2.68
CA ILE A 70 8.15 4.73 -2.20
C ILE A 70 8.10 3.35 -2.84
N VAL A 71 6.94 2.71 -2.85
CA VAL A 71 6.74 1.39 -3.44
C VAL A 71 7.06 1.41 -4.93
N SER A 72 6.61 2.42 -5.66
CA SER A 72 6.90 2.58 -7.08
C SER A 72 8.40 2.64 -7.35
N LYS A 73 9.14 3.37 -6.55
CA LYS A 73 10.60 3.44 -6.66
C LYS A 73 11.25 2.08 -6.41
N LYS A 74 10.81 1.35 -5.39
CA LYS A 74 11.35 0.04 -5.06
C LYS A 74 11.10 -0.97 -6.19
N ILE A 75 9.93 -0.94 -6.78
CA ILE A 75 9.58 -1.79 -7.91
C ILE A 75 10.46 -1.47 -9.12
N HIS A 76 10.65 -0.19 -9.45
CA HIS A 76 11.51 0.21 -10.55
C HIS A 76 12.97 -0.21 -10.34
N LEU A 77 13.46 -0.15 -9.11
CA LEU A 77 14.81 -0.61 -8.78
C LEU A 77 14.94 -2.13 -8.95
N SER A 78 13.95 -2.90 -8.49
CA SER A 78 13.88 -4.34 -8.70
C SER A 78 13.83 -4.68 -10.19
N ASP A 79 13.08 -3.91 -10.96
CA ASP A 79 12.94 -4.05 -12.40
C ASP A 79 14.27 -3.86 -13.14
N ARG A 80 15.10 -2.93 -12.69
CA ARG A 80 16.42 -2.71 -13.26
C ARG A 80 17.35 -3.92 -13.08
N LEU A 81 17.16 -4.68 -12.01
CA LEU A 81 17.93 -5.88 -11.72
C LEU A 81 17.44 -7.09 -12.51
N ILE A 82 16.17 -7.09 -12.92
CA ILE A 82 15.52 -8.15 -13.72
C ILE A 82 15.31 -7.69 -15.17
N SER A 83 15.98 -6.72 -15.57
CA SER A 83 15.66 -5.63 -16.49
C SER A 83 15.30 -5.97 -17.92
N TRP A 84 15.82 -7.03 -18.50
CA TRP A 84 15.52 -7.22 -19.91
C TRP A 84 14.17 -7.91 -20.15
N LYS A 85 13.62 -8.62 -19.16
CA LYS A 85 12.22 -9.08 -19.19
C LYS A 85 11.25 -7.91 -19.30
N ILE A 86 11.59 -6.80 -18.69
CA ILE A 86 10.77 -5.59 -18.62
C ILE A 86 10.83 -4.80 -19.90
N LEU A 87 11.97 -4.77 -20.57
CA LEU A 87 12.12 -4.12 -21.86
C LEU A 87 11.19 -4.70 -22.94
N PHE A 88 10.79 -5.96 -22.77
CA PHE A 88 9.96 -6.67 -23.74
C PHE A 88 8.52 -6.92 -23.28
N ASN A 89 8.21 -6.57 -22.03
CA ASN A 89 6.85 -6.70 -21.49
C ASN A 89 6.33 -5.33 -21.05
N SER A 90 5.64 -4.66 -21.96
CA SER A 90 5.07 -3.33 -21.71
C SER A 90 3.96 -3.35 -20.65
N GLU A 91 3.47 -4.53 -20.24
CA GLU A 91 2.42 -4.68 -19.23
C GLU A 91 2.97 -4.86 -17.82
N TRP A 92 4.30 -4.97 -17.68
CA TRP A 92 4.94 -5.07 -16.37
C TRP A 92 4.73 -3.78 -15.58
N ASN A 93 4.44 -3.92 -14.29
CA ASN A 93 4.16 -2.81 -13.37
C ASN A 93 2.83 -2.10 -13.60
N GLN A 94 1.94 -2.68 -14.36
CA GLN A 94 0.60 -2.13 -14.51
C GLN A 94 -0.30 -2.65 -13.38
N MET A 95 -1.30 -1.84 -13.04
CA MET A 95 -2.26 -2.16 -12.00
C MET A 95 -3.67 -1.89 -12.49
N ASP A 96 -4.58 -2.79 -12.16
CA ASP A 96 -6.01 -2.56 -12.32
C ASP A 96 -6.64 -2.17 -10.98
N CYS A 97 -7.95 -2.01 -10.95
CA CYS A 97 -8.65 -1.62 -9.74
C CYS A 97 -8.58 -2.69 -8.64
N ILE A 98 -8.39 -3.95 -8.99
CA ILE A 98 -8.21 -5.04 -8.02
C ILE A 98 -6.85 -4.89 -7.33
N ASP A 99 -5.80 -4.67 -8.10
CA ASP A 99 -4.45 -4.44 -7.57
C ASP A 99 -4.43 -3.22 -6.66
N GLU A 100 -4.98 -2.11 -7.11
CA GLU A 100 -5.01 -0.86 -6.36
C GLU A 100 -5.82 -0.99 -5.08
N THR A 101 -6.94 -1.69 -5.11
CA THR A 101 -7.75 -1.92 -3.92
C THR A 101 -7.01 -2.77 -2.89
N PHE A 102 -6.39 -3.87 -3.32
CA PHE A 102 -5.56 -4.70 -2.44
C PHE A 102 -4.46 -3.86 -1.79
N ASN A 103 -3.74 -3.09 -2.58
CA ASN A 103 -2.62 -2.29 -2.11
C ASN A 103 -3.09 -1.21 -1.12
N THR A 104 -4.20 -0.56 -1.41
CA THR A 104 -4.78 0.45 -0.52
C THR A 104 -5.19 -0.16 0.83
N ILE A 105 -5.82 -1.32 0.82
CA ILE A 105 -6.17 -2.03 2.05
C ILE A 105 -4.91 -2.34 2.86
N THR A 106 -3.87 -2.82 2.19
CA THR A 106 -2.59 -3.11 2.85
C THR A 106 -2.02 -1.87 3.52
N TYR A 107 -1.96 -0.75 2.80
CA TYR A 107 -1.45 0.52 3.37
C TYR A 107 -2.28 0.99 4.56
N LEU A 108 -3.60 0.93 4.44
CA LEU A 108 -4.49 1.32 5.53
C LEU A 108 -4.32 0.42 6.75
N LYS A 109 -4.15 -0.89 6.54
CA LYS A 109 -3.89 -1.84 7.62
C LYS A 109 -2.58 -1.54 8.34
N LEU A 110 -1.54 -1.18 7.60
CA LEU A 110 -0.27 -0.78 8.21
C LEU A 110 -0.44 0.43 9.11
N LEU A 111 -1.19 1.45 8.66
CA LEU A 111 -1.48 2.63 9.47
C LEU A 111 -2.34 2.29 10.69
N GLU A 112 -3.35 1.44 10.52
CA GLU A 112 -4.22 1.02 11.61
C GLU A 112 -3.45 0.27 12.70
N LYS A 113 -2.52 -0.59 12.32
CA LYS A 113 -1.67 -1.34 13.26
C LYS A 113 -0.79 -0.44 14.11
N GLU A 114 -0.36 0.70 13.59
CA GLU A 114 0.41 1.68 14.35
C GLU A 114 -0.42 2.38 15.42
N GLY A 115 -1.74 2.27 15.35
CA GLY A 115 -2.63 2.91 16.32
C GLY A 115 -2.71 4.42 16.19
N ILE A 116 -2.33 4.98 15.05
CA ILE A 116 -2.30 6.43 14.84
C ILE A 116 -3.63 7.00 14.34
N LEU A 117 -4.55 6.16 13.88
CA LEU A 117 -5.85 6.60 13.38
C LEU A 117 -6.81 6.80 14.55
N GLU A 118 -7.31 8.03 14.70
CA GLU A 118 -8.23 8.38 15.79
C GLU A 118 -9.70 8.30 15.37
N PHE A 119 -10.00 8.67 14.13
CA PHE A 119 -11.38 8.83 13.65
C PHE A 119 -11.80 7.78 12.63
N HIS A 120 -10.88 6.94 12.16
CA HIS A 120 -11.15 5.94 11.12
C HIS A 120 -10.65 4.57 11.52
N ARG A 121 -11.33 3.56 11.00
CA ARG A 121 -10.90 2.17 11.05
C ARG A 121 -11.34 1.48 9.77
N ILE A 122 -10.69 0.38 9.44
CA ILE A 122 -11.09 -0.45 8.31
C ILE A 122 -12.19 -1.38 8.79
N SER A 123 -13.34 -1.35 8.10
CA SER A 123 -14.47 -2.21 8.43
C SER A 123 -14.65 -3.35 7.43
N GLY A 124 -14.20 -3.18 6.21
CA GLY A 124 -14.33 -4.20 5.16
C GLY A 124 -14.22 -3.60 3.77
N VAL A 125 -14.54 -4.42 2.77
CA VAL A 125 -14.53 -4.04 1.36
C VAL A 125 -15.93 -4.16 0.81
N ALA A 126 -16.38 -3.12 0.11
CA ALA A 126 -17.64 -3.16 -0.62
C ALA A 126 -17.38 -3.78 -2.01
N TYR A 127 -18.21 -4.74 -2.37
CA TYR A 127 -18.18 -5.37 -3.71
C TYR A 127 -19.38 -4.88 -4.53
N PRO A 128 -19.20 -4.68 -5.84
CA PRO A 128 -20.32 -4.33 -6.70
C PRO A 128 -21.34 -5.47 -6.82
#